data_39416b7a6e74bd71701e1f897548a140
#
_entry.id   39416b7a6e74bd71701e1f897548a140
#
_cell.length_a   1.000
_cell.length_b   1.000
_cell.length_c   1.000
_cell.angle_alpha   90.00
_cell.angle_beta   90.00
_cell.angle_gamma   90.00
#
_symmetry.space_group_name_H-M   'P 1'
#
loop_
_entity.id
_entity.type
_entity.pdbx_description
1 polymer ?
#
loop_
_entity_poly.entity_id
_entity_poly.type
_entity_poly.pdbx_seq_one_letter_code
_entity_poly.pdbx_strand_id
1 'polypeptide(L)'
;MSTANDKRTVLDPFGTTVIEDYDKLYVEFGIQPFKPLLNQVPNPSMYMRRNVIFGHRDFEPVLNAMKNHEEFAVMSGIKPTGEFHLGTLMTAREVIYFQKQGAKAFYCIADVEAYEDNKIPFEKSEKYAAGNIADLLALGFDPKEGYIYQQSKEQRVKDLAIIFGRAATLATMKAVYGERHIGLYLAALIQAGDILMPQLKDFDGPKPTVVPVGVDQDPHLRFTRDLAARFRRKYDFVLPSSTVHKIMKGLDGSPKMSKRNQMSYFTLHEKPETIAKKISNAFTGGKPTVREQRESGGIPEICPVYELDMYQFEEDDKEIIKVYSDCKAGKLLCGEHKQRAIENVVNFVKEHQQRRKKYVDKAKELLQVE
;
A
#
# COMPACT_ATOMS: atom_id res chain seq x y z
N MET A 1 7.07 -29.77 28.72
CA MET A 1 7.21 -28.32 28.56
C MET A 1 7.84 -28.08 27.18
N SER A 2 7.00 -27.83 26.20
CA SER A 2 7.44 -27.55 24.82
C SER A 2 7.85 -26.08 24.77
N THR A 3 9.13 -25.80 24.51
CA THR A 3 9.65 -24.47 24.24
C THR A 3 9.03 -23.99 22.93
N ALA A 4 8.00 -23.15 23.02
CA ALA A 4 7.50 -22.39 21.88
C ALA A 4 8.69 -21.61 21.32
N ASN A 5 9.10 -21.98 20.11
CA ASN A 5 10.14 -21.28 19.36
C ASN A 5 9.57 -19.90 19.00
N ASP A 6 9.84 -18.91 19.81
CA ASP A 6 9.41 -17.52 19.62
C ASP A 6 10.21 -16.94 18.45
N LYS A 7 9.81 -17.30 17.22
CA LYS A 7 10.41 -16.77 16.00
C LYS A 7 10.03 -15.29 15.92
N ARG A 8 11.00 -14.41 16.05
CA ARG A 8 10.83 -12.97 15.81
C ARG A 8 10.29 -12.76 14.39
N THR A 9 9.30 -11.90 14.27
CA THR A 9 8.79 -11.47 12.97
C THR A 9 9.89 -10.75 12.20
N VAL A 10 10.10 -11.13 10.94
CA VAL A 10 11.06 -10.45 10.05
C VAL A 10 10.28 -9.66 9.01
N LEU A 11 10.45 -8.35 9.02
CA LEU A 11 9.93 -7.46 7.99
C LEU A 11 11.02 -7.28 6.92
N ASP A 12 10.79 -7.81 5.72
CA ASP A 12 11.73 -7.70 4.60
C ASP A 12 11.02 -7.00 3.42
N PRO A 13 11.37 -5.73 3.11
CA PRO A 13 10.71 -4.97 2.06
C PRO A 13 11.00 -5.52 0.65
N PHE A 14 12.07 -6.28 0.47
CA PHE A 14 12.45 -6.91 -0.79
C PHE A 14 12.12 -8.41 -0.85
N GLY A 15 11.54 -8.96 0.22
CA GLY A 15 11.23 -10.38 0.35
C GLY A 15 9.75 -10.68 0.58
N THR A 16 9.49 -11.88 1.10
CA THR A 16 8.15 -12.31 1.48
C THR A 16 7.98 -12.20 2.99
N THR A 17 7.21 -11.22 3.42
CA THR A 17 6.82 -11.06 4.83
C THR A 17 5.50 -11.78 5.06
N VAL A 18 5.43 -12.63 6.09
CA VAL A 18 4.21 -13.27 6.57
C VAL A 18 3.92 -12.78 7.98
N ILE A 19 2.75 -12.22 8.19
CA ILE A 19 2.30 -11.72 9.49
C ILE A 19 1.22 -12.65 10.03
N GLU A 20 1.52 -13.31 11.13
CA GLU A 20 0.58 -14.18 11.83
C GLU A 20 -0.24 -13.41 12.87
N ASP A 21 0.39 -12.41 13.50
CA ASP A 21 -0.21 -11.61 14.58
C ASP A 21 0.24 -10.15 14.45
N TYR A 22 -0.70 -9.27 14.14
CA TYR A 22 -0.45 -7.83 14.00
C TYR A 22 -0.21 -7.14 15.34
N ASP A 23 -0.73 -7.68 16.46
CA ASP A 23 -0.55 -7.06 17.78
C ASP A 23 0.89 -7.19 18.27
N LYS A 24 1.61 -8.25 17.89
CA LYS A 24 3.04 -8.38 18.17
C LYS A 24 3.88 -7.26 17.56
N LEU A 25 3.46 -6.72 16.42
CA LEU A 25 4.21 -5.68 15.70
C LEU A 25 4.27 -4.36 16.49
N TYR A 26 3.29 -4.09 17.35
CA TYR A 26 3.32 -2.91 18.22
C TYR A 26 4.52 -2.97 19.16
N VAL A 27 4.82 -4.14 19.73
CA VAL A 27 5.91 -4.32 20.68
C VAL A 27 7.25 -4.51 19.96
N GLU A 28 7.30 -5.38 18.93
CA GLU A 28 8.54 -5.75 18.26
C GLU A 28 9.14 -4.61 17.42
N PHE A 29 8.29 -3.79 16.80
CA PHE A 29 8.72 -2.75 15.88
C PHE A 29 8.40 -1.33 16.34
N GLY A 30 7.70 -1.16 17.47
CA GLY A 30 7.32 0.15 17.98
C GLY A 30 6.34 0.88 17.06
N ILE A 31 5.51 0.14 16.33
CA ILE A 31 4.36 0.69 15.60
C ILE A 31 3.31 1.09 16.64
N GLN A 32 2.75 2.29 16.51
CA GLN A 32 1.71 2.77 17.42
C GLN A 32 0.33 2.35 16.88
N PRO A 33 -0.63 1.89 17.71
CA PRO A 33 -1.96 1.53 17.26
C PRO A 33 -2.72 2.76 16.74
N PHE A 34 -3.36 2.64 15.57
CA PHE A 34 -4.09 3.75 14.95
C PHE A 34 -5.44 4.03 15.63
N LYS A 35 -6.07 3.00 16.21
CA LYS A 35 -7.42 3.07 16.78
C LYS A 35 -7.65 4.22 17.77
N PRO A 36 -6.71 4.60 18.67
CA PRO A 36 -6.89 5.74 19.58
C PRO A 36 -7.02 7.10 18.88
N LEU A 37 -6.48 7.24 17.67
CA LEU A 37 -6.55 8.47 16.89
C LEU A 37 -7.82 8.58 16.04
N LEU A 38 -8.53 7.48 15.80
CA LEU A 38 -9.63 7.38 14.83
C LEU A 38 -10.69 8.48 15.01
N ASN A 39 -11.13 8.71 16.25
CA ASN A 39 -12.17 9.71 16.55
C ASN A 39 -11.70 11.16 16.37
N GLN A 40 -10.41 11.37 16.14
CA GLN A 40 -9.82 12.68 15.96
C GLN A 40 -9.58 13.00 14.48
N VAL A 41 -9.60 11.98 13.61
CA VAL A 41 -9.35 12.15 12.17
C VAL A 41 -10.57 12.78 11.51
N PRO A 42 -10.42 13.91 10.78
CA PRO A 42 -11.50 14.46 9.99
C PRO A 42 -11.86 13.48 8.85
N ASN A 43 -13.16 13.12 8.75
CA ASN A 43 -13.66 12.22 7.68
C ASN A 43 -12.80 10.95 7.48
N PRO A 44 -12.67 10.08 8.49
CA PRO A 44 -11.76 8.94 8.41
C PRO A 44 -12.12 8.02 7.25
N SER A 45 -11.09 7.54 6.53
CA SER A 45 -11.26 6.61 5.41
C SER A 45 -11.86 5.27 5.88
N MET A 46 -12.42 4.49 4.95
CA MET A 46 -12.92 3.15 5.28
C MET A 46 -11.79 2.26 5.85
N TYR A 47 -10.54 2.43 5.40
CA TYR A 47 -9.40 1.67 5.92
C TYR A 47 -9.10 1.97 7.38
N MET A 48 -9.27 3.23 7.81
CA MET A 48 -9.13 3.64 9.21
C MET A 48 -10.27 3.10 10.06
N ARG A 49 -11.53 3.29 9.61
CA ARG A 49 -12.72 2.84 10.34
C ARG A 49 -12.78 1.32 10.53
N ARG A 50 -12.30 0.56 9.53
CA ARG A 50 -12.31 -0.91 9.53
C ARG A 50 -11.04 -1.55 10.10
N ASN A 51 -10.14 -0.75 10.68
CA ASN A 51 -8.86 -1.22 11.22
C ASN A 51 -8.01 -2.00 10.18
N VAL A 52 -8.14 -1.63 8.91
CA VAL A 52 -7.22 -2.05 7.85
C VAL A 52 -5.91 -1.29 8.00
N ILE A 53 -5.98 0.03 8.20
CA ILE A 53 -4.89 0.81 8.79
C ILE A 53 -4.92 0.50 10.29
N PHE A 54 -4.03 -0.39 10.72
CA PHE A 54 -3.98 -0.85 12.11
C PHE A 54 -2.99 -0.05 12.95
N GLY A 55 -1.97 0.55 12.31
CA GLY A 55 -0.90 1.24 13.01
C GLY A 55 -0.43 2.50 12.31
N HIS A 56 0.43 3.24 13.02
CA HIS A 56 1.08 4.45 12.52
C HIS A 56 2.45 4.66 13.16
N ARG A 57 3.23 5.59 12.58
CA ARG A 57 4.41 6.19 13.21
C ARG A 57 4.23 7.70 13.24
N ASP A 58 4.18 8.27 14.43
CA ASP A 58 4.07 9.72 14.68
C ASP A 58 3.09 10.40 13.71
N PHE A 59 1.83 9.94 13.69
CA PHE A 59 0.81 10.50 12.80
C PHE A 59 0.27 11.85 13.28
N GLU A 60 0.50 12.21 14.53
CA GLU A 60 -0.01 13.41 15.17
C GLU A 60 0.33 14.72 14.44
N PRO A 61 1.56 14.95 13.92
CA PRO A 61 1.84 16.16 13.12
C PRO A 61 0.96 16.28 11.88
N VAL A 62 0.72 15.17 11.17
CA VAL A 62 -0.18 15.14 10.01
C VAL A 62 -1.62 15.36 10.44
N LEU A 63 -2.07 14.72 11.51
CA LEU A 63 -3.40 14.88 12.06
C LEU A 63 -3.68 16.34 12.46
N ASN A 64 -2.70 17.01 13.07
CA ASN A 64 -2.81 18.42 13.44
C ASN A 64 -2.89 19.31 12.20
N ALA A 65 -2.05 19.05 11.18
CA ALA A 65 -2.12 19.78 9.92
C ALA A 65 -3.48 19.60 9.23
N MET A 66 -4.04 18.38 9.19
CA MET A 66 -5.38 18.12 8.67
C MET A 66 -6.48 18.91 9.42
N LYS A 67 -6.41 18.95 10.77
CA LYS A 67 -7.41 19.66 11.60
C LYS A 67 -7.34 21.17 11.44
N ASN A 68 -6.14 21.71 11.31
CA ASN A 68 -5.88 23.14 11.25
C ASN A 68 -5.86 23.71 9.83
N HIS A 69 -6.04 22.85 8.82
CA HIS A 69 -5.88 23.20 7.40
C HIS A 69 -4.49 23.80 7.08
N GLU A 70 -3.47 23.24 7.73
CA GLU A 70 -2.06 23.58 7.49
C GLU A 70 -1.48 22.69 6.38
N GLU A 71 -0.36 23.14 5.78
CA GLU A 71 0.31 22.38 4.74
C GLU A 71 0.88 21.07 5.23
N PHE A 72 0.61 20.00 4.50
CA PHE A 72 1.24 18.70 4.69
C PHE A 72 1.34 17.97 3.35
N ALA A 73 2.13 16.92 3.30
CA ALA A 73 2.30 16.10 2.10
C ALA A 73 1.93 14.64 2.35
N VAL A 74 1.51 13.97 1.29
CA VAL A 74 1.48 12.51 1.21
C VAL A 74 2.48 12.05 0.16
N MET A 75 3.30 11.07 0.52
CA MET A 75 4.29 10.46 -0.38
C MET A 75 4.04 8.97 -0.49
N SER A 76 3.92 8.49 -1.71
CA SER A 76 3.90 7.07 -2.03
C SER A 76 4.32 6.84 -3.48
N GLY A 77 4.23 5.61 -3.96
CA GLY A 77 4.61 5.30 -5.32
C GLY A 77 4.24 3.89 -5.74
N ILE A 78 4.66 3.55 -6.94
CA ILE A 78 4.50 2.23 -7.51
C ILE A 78 5.79 1.75 -8.16
N LYS A 79 6.15 0.51 -7.90
CA LYS A 79 7.17 -0.21 -8.65
C LYS A 79 6.56 -0.71 -9.96
N PRO A 80 6.97 -0.18 -11.14
CA PRO A 80 6.33 -0.47 -12.43
C PRO A 80 6.76 -1.85 -12.96
N THR A 81 6.37 -2.91 -12.27
CA THR A 81 6.70 -4.30 -12.58
C THR A 81 5.59 -5.05 -13.30
N GLY A 82 4.49 -4.37 -13.61
CA GLY A 82 3.33 -4.93 -14.29
C GLY A 82 2.09 -4.05 -14.15
N GLU A 83 0.94 -4.65 -14.40
CA GLU A 83 -0.35 -3.99 -14.33
C GLU A 83 -0.77 -3.69 -12.89
N PHE A 84 -1.68 -2.74 -12.75
CA PHE A 84 -2.24 -2.29 -11.48
C PHE A 84 -3.07 -3.39 -10.80
N HIS A 85 -2.69 -3.82 -9.61
CA HIS A 85 -3.33 -4.91 -8.88
C HIS A 85 -3.90 -4.44 -7.54
N LEU A 86 -4.61 -5.32 -6.83
CA LEU A 86 -5.32 -5.00 -5.59
C LEU A 86 -4.45 -4.39 -4.49
N GLY A 87 -3.21 -4.84 -4.32
CA GLY A 87 -2.29 -4.24 -3.34
C GLY A 87 -1.95 -2.79 -3.68
N THR A 88 -1.72 -2.50 -4.97
CA THR A 88 -1.49 -1.14 -5.46
C THR A 88 -2.74 -0.26 -5.32
N LEU A 89 -3.93 -0.84 -5.54
CA LEU A 89 -5.21 -0.14 -5.37
C LEU A 89 -5.37 0.41 -3.94
N MET A 90 -4.97 -0.37 -2.93
CA MET A 90 -5.06 0.06 -1.54
C MET A 90 -4.21 1.30 -1.27
N THR A 91 -2.92 1.25 -1.62
CA THR A 91 -2.00 2.37 -1.44
C THR A 91 -2.43 3.60 -2.25
N ALA A 92 -2.88 3.42 -3.49
CA ALA A 92 -3.38 4.53 -4.32
C ALA A 92 -4.60 5.22 -3.69
N ARG A 93 -5.54 4.45 -3.15
CA ARG A 93 -6.71 5.01 -2.44
C ARG A 93 -6.32 5.77 -1.19
N GLU A 94 -5.29 5.34 -0.45
CA GLU A 94 -4.77 6.09 0.69
C GLU A 94 -4.16 7.42 0.26
N VAL A 95 -3.36 7.44 -0.81
CA VAL A 95 -2.81 8.69 -1.36
C VAL A 95 -3.93 9.65 -1.78
N ILE A 96 -4.91 9.15 -2.53
CA ILE A 96 -6.07 9.94 -2.99
C ILE A 96 -6.88 10.46 -1.79
N TYR A 97 -7.03 9.66 -0.75
CA TYR A 97 -7.70 10.09 0.49
C TYR A 97 -6.97 11.28 1.12
N PHE A 98 -5.65 11.19 1.33
CA PHE A 98 -4.89 12.31 1.91
C PHE A 98 -4.88 13.54 1.01
N GLN A 99 -4.80 13.36 -0.32
CA GLN A 99 -4.92 14.46 -1.27
C GLN A 99 -6.26 15.19 -1.11
N LYS A 100 -7.37 14.46 -0.96
CA LYS A 100 -8.70 15.03 -0.69
C LYS A 100 -8.80 15.71 0.68
N GLN A 101 -7.92 15.38 1.62
CA GLN A 101 -7.80 16.05 2.91
C GLN A 101 -6.86 17.27 2.87
N GLY A 102 -6.39 17.69 1.68
CA GLY A 102 -5.54 18.85 1.49
C GLY A 102 -4.04 18.59 1.41
N ALA A 103 -3.61 17.32 1.39
CA ALA A 103 -2.19 17.00 1.20
C ALA A 103 -1.71 17.32 -0.22
N LYS A 104 -0.51 17.91 -0.34
CA LYS A 104 0.24 17.89 -1.60
C LYS A 104 0.72 16.45 -1.85
N ALA A 105 0.23 15.83 -2.93
CA ALA A 105 0.49 14.41 -3.16
C ALA A 105 1.71 14.20 -4.06
N PHE A 106 2.66 13.39 -3.61
CA PHE A 106 3.83 12.96 -4.37
C PHE A 106 3.67 11.50 -4.73
N TYR A 107 3.77 11.19 -6.02
CA TYR A 107 3.63 9.82 -6.50
C TYR A 107 4.81 9.42 -7.37
N CYS A 108 5.62 8.52 -6.84
CA CYS A 108 6.85 8.03 -7.44
C CYS A 108 6.59 6.84 -8.35
N ILE A 109 7.16 6.85 -9.53
CA ILE A 109 7.38 5.67 -10.35
C ILE A 109 8.78 5.12 -10.00
N ALA A 110 8.82 4.07 -9.19
CA ALA A 110 10.04 3.48 -8.66
C ALA A 110 10.72 2.56 -9.68
N ASP A 111 11.11 3.11 -10.82
CA ASP A 111 11.71 2.38 -11.94
C ASP A 111 13.15 1.92 -11.65
N VAL A 112 13.90 2.68 -10.84
CA VAL A 112 15.23 2.26 -10.37
C VAL A 112 15.12 1.04 -9.46
N GLU A 113 14.15 1.04 -8.54
CA GLU A 113 13.90 -0.12 -7.67
C GLU A 113 13.39 -1.32 -8.48
N ALA A 114 12.54 -1.10 -9.50
CA ALA A 114 12.07 -2.16 -10.40
C ALA A 114 13.23 -2.81 -11.17
N TYR A 115 14.23 -2.01 -11.57
CA TYR A 115 15.43 -2.51 -12.21
C TYR A 115 16.29 -3.33 -11.25
N GLU A 116 16.62 -2.80 -10.09
CA GLU A 116 17.55 -3.41 -9.14
C GLU A 116 16.98 -4.66 -8.43
N ASP A 117 15.71 -4.63 -8.08
CA ASP A 117 15.06 -5.75 -7.37
C ASP A 117 14.46 -6.79 -8.32
N ASN A 118 13.78 -6.34 -9.38
CA ASN A 118 13.00 -7.21 -10.26
C ASN A 118 13.63 -7.44 -11.64
N LYS A 119 14.77 -6.80 -11.93
CA LYS A 119 15.48 -6.86 -13.23
C LYS A 119 14.61 -6.43 -14.40
N ILE A 120 13.71 -5.45 -14.17
CA ILE A 120 12.86 -4.90 -15.23
C ILE A 120 13.64 -3.79 -15.96
N PRO A 121 13.90 -3.91 -17.26
CA PRO A 121 14.56 -2.85 -18.03
C PRO A 121 13.76 -1.54 -17.99
N PHE A 122 14.45 -0.39 -18.03
CA PHE A 122 13.82 0.93 -17.93
C PHE A 122 12.76 1.15 -19.02
N GLU A 123 13.00 0.71 -20.24
CA GLU A 123 12.06 0.84 -21.37
C GLU A 123 10.77 0.04 -21.12
N LYS A 124 10.87 -1.09 -20.43
CA LYS A 124 9.71 -1.89 -20.05
C LYS A 124 8.97 -1.28 -18.86
N SER A 125 9.72 -0.75 -17.89
CA SER A 125 9.20 0.01 -16.76
C SER A 125 8.37 1.20 -17.23
N GLU A 126 8.83 1.93 -18.24
CA GLU A 126 8.16 3.11 -18.78
C GLU A 126 6.78 2.77 -19.38
N LYS A 127 6.68 1.65 -20.10
CA LYS A 127 5.40 1.17 -20.63
C LYS A 127 4.40 0.83 -19.49
N TYR A 128 4.86 0.16 -18.45
CA TYR A 128 4.01 -0.12 -17.28
C TYR A 128 3.66 1.16 -16.53
N ALA A 129 4.59 2.09 -16.39
CA ALA A 129 4.39 3.36 -15.71
C ALA A 129 3.24 4.16 -16.30
N ALA A 130 3.20 4.35 -17.63
CA ALA A 130 2.11 5.06 -18.30
C ALA A 130 0.75 4.41 -18.02
N GLY A 131 0.68 3.06 -18.06
CA GLY A 131 -0.50 2.31 -17.68
C GLY A 131 -0.92 2.53 -16.23
N ASN A 132 0.03 2.44 -15.29
CA ASN A 132 -0.22 2.61 -13.87
C ASN A 132 -0.66 4.04 -13.51
N ILE A 133 -0.12 5.06 -14.18
CA ILE A 133 -0.57 6.45 -13.98
C ILE A 133 -1.97 6.67 -14.54
N ALA A 134 -2.31 6.07 -15.69
CA ALA A 134 -3.68 6.12 -16.18
C ALA A 134 -4.69 5.49 -15.19
N ASP A 135 -4.30 4.40 -14.52
CA ASP A 135 -5.10 3.79 -13.46
C ASP A 135 -5.24 4.71 -12.24
N LEU A 136 -4.15 5.32 -11.79
CA LEU A 136 -4.14 6.25 -10.66
C LEU A 136 -5.09 7.45 -10.91
N LEU A 137 -5.01 8.05 -12.10
CA LEU A 137 -5.88 9.16 -12.51
C LEU A 137 -7.34 8.72 -12.59
N ALA A 138 -7.62 7.52 -13.11
CA ALA A 138 -8.96 6.97 -13.17
C ALA A 138 -9.58 6.66 -11.79
N LEU A 139 -8.75 6.45 -10.77
CA LEU A 139 -9.16 6.31 -9.38
C LEU A 139 -9.47 7.64 -8.70
N GLY A 140 -9.09 8.77 -9.32
CA GLY A 140 -9.41 10.11 -8.85
C GLY A 140 -8.24 10.89 -8.25
N PHE A 141 -7.00 10.51 -8.52
CA PHE A 141 -5.85 11.33 -8.22
C PHE A 141 -5.89 12.62 -9.07
N ASP A 142 -5.73 13.77 -8.43
CA ASP A 142 -5.66 15.05 -9.14
C ASP A 142 -4.19 15.41 -9.45
N PRO A 143 -3.78 15.40 -10.73
CA PRO A 143 -2.41 15.74 -11.10
C PRO A 143 -2.09 17.23 -10.96
N LYS A 144 -3.07 18.11 -10.74
CA LYS A 144 -2.83 19.54 -10.52
C LYS A 144 -2.35 19.82 -9.10
N GLU A 145 -2.85 19.03 -8.15
CA GLU A 145 -2.47 19.07 -6.73
C GLU A 145 -1.48 17.96 -6.38
N GLY A 146 -0.81 17.41 -7.40
CA GLY A 146 0.09 16.28 -7.25
C GLY A 146 1.38 16.43 -8.06
N TYR A 147 2.43 15.77 -7.61
CA TYR A 147 3.72 15.67 -8.29
C TYR A 147 4.01 14.21 -8.63
N ILE A 148 3.89 13.86 -9.92
CA ILE A 148 4.19 12.52 -10.43
C ILE A 148 5.55 12.56 -11.11
N TYR A 149 6.43 11.61 -10.79
CA TYR A 149 7.79 11.56 -11.35
C TYR A 149 8.34 10.13 -11.42
N GLN A 150 9.37 9.94 -12.25
CA GLN A 150 10.16 8.71 -12.32
C GLN A 150 11.46 8.88 -11.53
N GLN A 151 11.84 7.91 -10.70
CA GLN A 151 13.09 7.94 -9.92
C GLN A 151 14.31 8.17 -10.82
N SER A 152 14.38 7.49 -11.96
CA SER A 152 15.49 7.60 -12.90
C SER A 152 15.63 8.99 -13.52
N LYS A 153 14.56 9.78 -13.59
CA LYS A 153 14.54 11.12 -14.16
C LYS A 153 14.60 12.23 -13.11
N GLU A 154 14.27 11.95 -11.84
CA GLU A 154 14.24 12.94 -10.76
C GLU A 154 15.63 13.14 -10.13
N GLN A 155 16.24 14.28 -10.43
CA GLN A 155 17.59 14.56 -9.95
C GLN A 155 17.67 14.78 -8.44
N ARG A 156 16.64 15.40 -7.83
CA ARG A 156 16.61 15.71 -6.38
C ARG A 156 16.68 14.46 -5.50
N VAL A 157 16.00 13.36 -5.87
CA VAL A 157 16.07 12.11 -5.10
C VAL A 157 17.44 11.45 -5.21
N LYS A 158 18.09 11.56 -6.38
CA LYS A 158 19.46 11.06 -6.59
C LYS A 158 20.48 11.87 -5.80
N ASP A 159 20.35 13.19 -5.76
CA ASP A 159 21.21 14.07 -4.98
C ASP A 159 21.07 13.79 -3.48
N LEU A 160 19.83 13.62 -3.00
CA LEU A 160 19.57 13.21 -1.62
C LEU A 160 20.19 11.85 -1.31
N ALA A 161 20.05 10.87 -2.20
CA ALA A 161 20.64 9.54 -2.02
C ALA A 161 22.17 9.59 -1.87
N ILE A 162 22.84 10.39 -2.69
CA ILE A 162 24.30 10.61 -2.59
C ILE A 162 24.65 11.24 -1.24
N ILE A 163 23.92 12.26 -0.83
CA ILE A 163 24.15 12.95 0.46
C ILE A 163 23.90 11.99 1.64
N PHE A 164 22.83 11.19 1.59
CA PHE A 164 22.49 10.22 2.61
C PHE A 164 23.51 9.07 2.69
N GLY A 165 24.14 8.72 1.58
CA GLY A 165 25.22 7.74 1.52
C GLY A 165 26.38 8.04 2.49
N ARG A 166 26.61 9.33 2.82
CA ARG A 166 27.61 9.73 3.82
C ARG A 166 27.25 9.26 5.25
N ALA A 167 25.97 9.09 5.55
CA ALA A 167 25.48 8.65 6.87
C ALA A 167 25.15 7.15 6.92
N ALA A 168 25.10 6.48 5.77
CA ALA A 168 24.77 5.06 5.65
C ALA A 168 26.03 4.23 5.43
N THR A 169 26.47 3.47 6.44
CA THR A 169 27.57 2.53 6.28
C THR A 169 27.08 1.21 5.68
N LEU A 170 27.97 0.43 5.07
CA LEU A 170 27.63 -0.90 4.58
C LEU A 170 27.08 -1.79 5.71
N ALA A 171 27.61 -1.66 6.92
CA ALA A 171 27.11 -2.38 8.10
C ALA A 171 25.65 -1.99 8.43
N THR A 172 25.31 -0.70 8.36
CA THR A 172 23.95 -0.22 8.53
C THR A 172 23.02 -0.78 7.47
N MET A 173 23.43 -0.75 6.20
CA MET A 173 22.61 -1.27 5.09
C MET A 173 22.37 -2.78 5.24
N LYS A 174 23.38 -3.54 5.61
CA LYS A 174 23.25 -4.98 5.90
C LYS A 174 22.35 -5.26 7.10
N ALA A 175 22.43 -4.46 8.15
CA ALA A 175 21.58 -4.63 9.34
C ALA A 175 20.10 -4.37 9.04
N VAL A 176 19.78 -3.42 8.15
CA VAL A 176 18.40 -3.07 7.80
C VAL A 176 17.84 -4.00 6.72
N TYR A 177 18.62 -4.34 5.69
CA TYR A 177 18.14 -4.99 4.46
C TYR A 177 18.70 -6.40 4.22
N GLY A 178 19.58 -6.88 5.10
CA GLY A 178 20.31 -8.14 4.88
C GLY A 178 21.39 -7.99 3.82
N GLU A 179 21.97 -9.12 3.42
CA GLU A 179 22.99 -9.17 2.35
C GLU A 179 22.32 -8.94 0.99
N ARG A 180 22.66 -7.83 0.35
CA ARG A 180 22.15 -7.43 -0.98
C ARG A 180 23.31 -6.89 -1.83
N HIS A 181 23.12 -6.83 -3.15
CA HIS A 181 24.06 -6.15 -4.04
C HIS A 181 23.95 -4.62 -3.87
N ILE A 182 25.01 -3.90 -4.28
CA ILE A 182 25.14 -2.45 -4.06
C ILE A 182 23.99 -1.68 -4.70
N GLY A 183 23.54 -2.06 -5.91
CA GLY A 183 22.43 -1.39 -6.60
C GLY A 183 21.16 -1.35 -5.77
N LEU A 184 20.84 -2.45 -5.06
CA LEU A 184 19.64 -2.50 -4.19
C LEU A 184 19.79 -1.61 -2.95
N TYR A 185 21.00 -1.46 -2.40
CA TYR A 185 21.25 -0.49 -1.34
C TYR A 185 21.14 0.95 -1.83
N LEU A 186 21.59 1.24 -3.07
CA LEU A 186 21.39 2.55 -3.70
C LEU A 186 19.92 2.84 -3.93
N ALA A 187 19.13 1.87 -4.39
CA ALA A 187 17.70 2.01 -4.53
C ALA A 187 17.02 2.35 -3.19
N ALA A 188 17.45 1.74 -2.08
CA ALA A 188 16.95 2.07 -0.75
C ALA A 188 17.31 3.51 -0.30
N LEU A 189 18.48 4.03 -0.68
CA LEU A 189 18.86 5.42 -0.44
C LEU A 189 18.04 6.39 -1.31
N ILE A 190 17.75 6.03 -2.56
CA ILE A 190 16.87 6.78 -3.45
C ILE A 190 15.46 6.84 -2.87
N GLN A 191 14.93 5.73 -2.38
CA GLN A 191 13.61 5.70 -1.72
C GLN A 191 13.57 6.59 -0.48
N ALA A 192 14.65 6.67 0.31
CA ALA A 192 14.72 7.63 1.40
C ALA A 192 14.70 9.08 0.87
N GLY A 193 15.31 9.32 -0.30
CA GLY A 193 15.21 10.57 -1.04
C GLY A 193 13.76 10.89 -1.46
N ASP A 194 13.04 9.91 -2.00
CA ASP A 194 11.63 10.05 -2.37
C ASP A 194 10.78 10.51 -1.17
N ILE A 195 10.95 9.86 -0.03
CA ILE A 195 10.17 10.14 1.18
C ILE A 195 10.45 11.54 1.74
N LEU A 196 11.68 12.04 1.60
CA LEU A 196 12.08 13.34 2.13
C LEU A 196 12.02 14.49 1.10
N MET A 197 11.92 14.19 -0.19
CA MET A 197 11.83 15.19 -1.25
C MET A 197 10.66 16.18 -1.06
N PRO A 198 9.46 15.80 -0.58
CA PRO A 198 8.36 16.73 -0.35
C PRO A 198 8.70 17.87 0.62
N GLN A 199 9.75 17.72 1.41
CA GLN A 199 10.19 18.68 2.42
C GLN A 199 11.34 19.59 1.94
N LEU A 200 11.74 19.50 0.67
CA LEU A 200 12.74 20.40 0.09
C LEU A 200 12.15 21.81 -0.14
N LYS A 201 13.04 22.81 -0.19
CA LYS A 201 12.66 24.18 -0.49
C LYS A 201 11.95 24.34 -1.83
N ASP A 202 12.25 23.49 -2.80
CA ASP A 202 11.58 23.41 -4.11
C ASP A 202 10.08 23.10 -4.01
N PHE A 203 9.67 22.57 -2.87
CA PHE A 203 8.28 22.22 -2.56
C PHE A 203 7.77 22.93 -1.30
N ASP A 204 8.17 24.18 -1.11
CA ASP A 204 7.77 25.08 -0.02
C ASP A 204 8.36 24.70 1.36
N GLY A 205 9.36 23.82 1.39
CA GLY A 205 10.16 23.52 2.59
C GLY A 205 9.58 22.46 3.51
N PRO A 206 10.13 22.37 4.74
CA PRO A 206 9.80 21.31 5.69
C PRO A 206 8.33 21.33 6.07
N LYS A 207 7.67 20.19 5.98
CA LYS A 207 6.26 20.00 6.36
C LYS A 207 5.99 18.58 6.82
N PRO A 208 4.95 18.34 7.63
CA PRO A 208 4.52 16.99 7.94
C PRO A 208 4.27 16.19 6.67
N THR A 209 4.87 15.00 6.58
CA THR A 209 4.74 14.13 5.41
C THR A 209 4.29 12.76 5.87
N VAL A 210 3.14 12.27 5.36
CA VAL A 210 2.66 10.92 5.63
C VAL A 210 3.01 9.99 4.48
N VAL A 211 3.45 8.78 4.83
CA VAL A 211 3.78 7.71 3.88
C VAL A 211 2.86 6.52 4.16
N PRO A 212 1.80 6.31 3.35
CA PRO A 212 0.96 5.12 3.43
C PRO A 212 1.75 3.89 2.97
N VAL A 213 1.83 2.87 3.81
CA VAL A 213 2.62 1.66 3.53
C VAL A 213 1.99 0.38 4.03
N GLY A 214 2.27 -0.73 3.34
CA GLY A 214 2.15 -2.04 3.94
C GLY A 214 3.21 -2.23 5.03
N VAL A 215 2.92 -3.04 6.02
CA VAL A 215 3.81 -3.24 7.18
C VAL A 215 5.20 -3.75 6.79
N ASP A 216 5.31 -4.47 5.68
CA ASP A 216 6.59 -4.95 5.13
C ASP A 216 7.54 -3.81 4.72
N GLN A 217 7.04 -2.59 4.51
CA GLN A 217 7.82 -1.40 4.16
C GLN A 217 8.35 -0.61 5.39
N ASP A 218 8.02 -1.02 6.60
CA ASP A 218 8.45 -0.35 7.84
C ASP A 218 9.99 -0.18 7.97
N PRO A 219 10.84 -1.14 7.54
CA PRO A 219 12.30 -0.93 7.58
C PRO A 219 12.78 0.30 6.80
N HIS A 220 12.17 0.59 5.62
CA HIS A 220 12.48 1.80 4.85
C HIS A 220 12.09 3.07 5.60
N LEU A 221 10.93 3.08 6.25
CA LEU A 221 10.47 4.22 7.05
C LEU A 221 11.41 4.51 8.21
N ARG A 222 11.81 3.48 8.96
CA ARG A 222 12.75 3.63 10.09
C ARG A 222 14.10 4.16 9.63
N PHE A 223 14.64 3.58 8.57
CA PHE A 223 15.90 4.04 8.00
C PHE A 223 15.82 5.50 7.53
N THR A 224 14.75 5.87 6.83
CA THR A 224 14.53 7.26 6.38
C THR A 224 14.40 8.24 7.54
N ARG A 225 13.73 7.85 8.61
CA ARG A 225 13.60 8.67 9.84
C ARG A 225 14.95 8.89 10.50
N ASP A 226 15.83 7.88 10.54
CA ASP A 226 17.20 8.02 11.03
C ASP A 226 17.99 9.00 10.18
N LEU A 227 17.85 8.93 8.85
CA LEU A 227 18.48 9.89 7.94
C LEU A 227 17.93 11.31 8.15
N ALA A 228 16.62 11.47 8.24
CA ALA A 228 15.99 12.77 8.50
C ALA A 228 16.53 13.42 9.79
N ALA A 229 16.65 12.62 10.86
CA ALA A 229 17.19 13.09 12.14
C ALA A 229 18.67 13.54 12.01
N ARG A 230 19.50 12.76 11.29
CA ARG A 230 20.93 13.06 11.10
C ARG A 230 21.17 14.32 10.24
N PHE A 231 20.29 14.56 9.26
CA PHE A 231 20.38 15.71 8.36
C PHE A 231 19.51 16.89 8.75
N ARG A 232 18.88 16.86 9.92
CA ARG A 232 17.97 17.91 10.40
C ARG A 232 18.61 19.30 10.39
N ARG A 233 19.88 19.43 10.78
CA ARG A 233 20.58 20.73 10.79
C ARG A 233 20.80 21.32 9.40
N LYS A 234 20.79 20.50 8.35
CA LYS A 234 21.02 20.94 6.97
C LYS A 234 19.71 21.26 6.23
N TYR A 235 18.65 20.48 6.47
CA TYR A 235 17.41 20.52 5.71
C TYR A 235 16.17 20.86 6.55
N ASP A 236 16.32 20.97 7.87
CA ASP A 236 15.20 21.16 8.83
C ASP A 236 14.09 20.08 8.71
N PHE A 237 14.44 18.88 8.24
CA PHE A 237 13.48 17.81 8.05
C PHE A 237 12.63 17.54 9.29
N VAL A 238 11.33 17.48 9.10
CA VAL A 238 10.37 16.87 10.02
C VAL A 238 10.44 15.36 9.83
N LEU A 239 10.41 14.58 10.92
CA LEU A 239 10.42 13.12 10.81
C LEU A 239 9.16 12.66 10.04
N PRO A 240 9.32 11.89 8.94
CA PRO A 240 8.17 11.43 8.19
C PRO A 240 7.28 10.52 9.02
N SER A 241 5.99 10.74 8.94
CA SER A 241 4.93 9.92 9.54
C SER A 241 4.55 8.78 8.61
N SER A 242 3.90 7.75 9.13
CA SER A 242 3.30 6.72 8.27
C SER A 242 1.96 6.26 8.80
N THR A 243 1.07 5.84 7.88
CA THR A 243 -0.01 4.91 8.15
C THR A 243 0.41 3.52 7.71
N VAL A 244 0.10 2.52 8.54
CA VAL A 244 0.52 1.13 8.30
C VAL A 244 -0.73 0.27 8.12
N HIS A 245 -0.89 -0.27 6.91
CA HIS A 245 -2.02 -1.14 6.59
C HIS A 245 -1.65 -2.63 6.60
N LYS A 246 -2.67 -3.45 6.81
CA LYS A 246 -2.57 -4.91 6.75
C LYS A 246 -2.30 -5.37 5.32
N ILE A 247 -1.60 -6.48 5.18
CA ILE A 247 -1.35 -7.13 3.90
C ILE A 247 -2.59 -7.92 3.50
N MET A 248 -3.04 -7.80 2.25
CA MET A 248 -4.14 -8.59 1.70
C MET A 248 -3.72 -10.04 1.45
N LYS A 249 -4.59 -10.99 1.85
CA LYS A 249 -4.42 -12.42 1.54
C LYS A 249 -4.57 -12.67 0.03
N GLY A 250 -3.92 -13.72 -0.44
CA GLY A 250 -4.19 -14.25 -1.77
C GLY A 250 -5.57 -14.89 -1.86
N LEU A 251 -6.22 -14.83 -3.03
CA LEU A 251 -7.50 -15.50 -3.28
C LEU A 251 -7.43 -17.02 -3.04
N ASP A 252 -6.25 -17.59 -3.14
CA ASP A 252 -5.95 -19.00 -2.85
C ASP A 252 -5.82 -19.31 -1.35
N GLY A 253 -6.00 -18.32 -0.48
CA GLY A 253 -5.85 -18.43 0.98
C GLY A 253 -4.41 -18.24 1.46
N SER A 254 -3.45 -17.96 0.56
CA SER A 254 -2.08 -17.66 0.96
C SER A 254 -2.01 -16.35 1.77
N PRO A 255 -1.05 -16.21 2.71
CA PRO A 255 -0.96 -15.04 3.59
C PRO A 255 -0.76 -13.70 2.86
N LYS A 256 -0.24 -13.74 1.63
CA LYS A 256 0.00 -12.58 0.78
C LYS A 256 -0.24 -12.93 -0.68
N MET A 257 -0.84 -12.02 -1.45
CA MET A 257 -0.94 -12.15 -2.90
C MET A 257 0.44 -12.29 -3.53
N SER A 258 0.56 -13.17 -4.53
CA SER A 258 1.82 -13.42 -5.21
C SER A 258 1.66 -13.45 -6.72
N LYS A 259 2.46 -12.67 -7.44
CA LYS A 259 2.51 -12.72 -8.92
C LYS A 259 2.98 -14.08 -9.46
N ARG A 260 3.58 -14.94 -8.61
CA ARG A 260 3.97 -16.31 -8.99
C ARG A 260 2.77 -17.24 -9.12
N ASN A 261 1.68 -16.98 -8.38
CA ASN A 261 0.42 -17.70 -8.51
C ASN A 261 -0.67 -16.80 -9.08
N GLN A 262 -0.98 -16.94 -10.37
CA GLN A 262 -1.98 -16.14 -11.07
C GLN A 262 -3.39 -16.28 -10.50
N MET A 263 -3.68 -17.33 -9.74
CA MET A 263 -4.97 -17.51 -9.07
C MET A 263 -5.06 -16.80 -7.72
N SER A 264 -3.94 -16.31 -7.17
CA SER A 264 -3.91 -15.62 -5.88
C SER A 264 -4.32 -14.14 -5.95
N TYR A 265 -4.38 -13.54 -7.14
CA TYR A 265 -4.69 -12.12 -7.33
C TYR A 265 -5.35 -11.87 -8.70
N PHE A 266 -5.83 -10.65 -8.89
CA PHE A 266 -6.18 -10.13 -10.21
C PHE A 266 -5.70 -8.68 -10.37
N THR A 267 -5.61 -8.25 -11.64
CA THR A 267 -5.30 -6.87 -12.01
C THR A 267 -6.59 -6.15 -12.44
N LEU A 268 -6.57 -4.82 -12.41
CA LEU A 268 -7.71 -4.01 -12.87
C LEU A 268 -7.88 -4.04 -14.40
N HIS A 269 -6.96 -4.68 -15.13
CA HIS A 269 -6.99 -4.83 -16.59
C HIS A 269 -7.51 -6.19 -17.05
N GLU A 270 -7.66 -7.16 -16.15
CA GLU A 270 -8.19 -8.46 -16.52
C GLU A 270 -9.65 -8.37 -16.97
N LYS A 271 -10.03 -9.32 -17.83
CA LYS A 271 -11.43 -9.43 -18.28
C LYS A 271 -12.34 -9.76 -17.11
N PRO A 272 -13.53 -9.16 -17.02
CA PRO A 272 -14.49 -9.43 -15.95
C PRO A 272 -14.78 -10.92 -15.73
N GLU A 273 -14.84 -11.71 -16.80
CA GLU A 273 -15.10 -13.15 -16.73
C GLU A 273 -13.94 -13.90 -16.06
N THR A 274 -12.69 -13.47 -16.30
CA THR A 274 -11.49 -14.03 -15.66
C THR A 274 -11.48 -13.72 -14.17
N ILE A 275 -11.82 -12.49 -13.80
CA ILE A 275 -11.92 -12.07 -12.39
C ILE A 275 -13.01 -12.87 -11.68
N ALA A 276 -14.20 -12.98 -12.29
CA ALA A 276 -15.32 -13.75 -11.76
C ALA A 276 -14.91 -15.22 -11.51
N LYS A 277 -14.19 -15.83 -12.47
CA LYS A 277 -13.67 -17.19 -12.31
C LYS A 277 -12.67 -17.31 -11.15
N LYS A 278 -11.77 -16.35 -10.98
CA LYS A 278 -10.81 -16.33 -9.87
C LYS A 278 -11.52 -16.26 -8.51
N ILE A 279 -12.52 -15.36 -8.37
CA ILE A 279 -13.29 -15.20 -7.13
C ILE A 279 -14.16 -16.45 -6.87
N SER A 280 -14.77 -17.05 -7.90
CA SER A 280 -15.54 -18.28 -7.77
C SER A 280 -14.69 -19.43 -7.21
N ASN A 281 -13.42 -19.51 -7.60
CA ASN A 281 -12.48 -20.54 -7.14
C ASN A 281 -11.68 -20.12 -5.89
N ALA A 282 -11.90 -18.90 -5.35
CA ALA A 282 -11.17 -18.43 -4.20
C ALA A 282 -11.40 -19.31 -2.96
N PHE A 283 -10.37 -19.41 -2.13
CA PHE A 283 -10.49 -20.01 -0.80
C PHE A 283 -11.56 -19.26 0.02
N THR A 284 -12.21 -19.95 0.94
CA THR A 284 -13.15 -19.36 1.89
C THR A 284 -12.98 -19.97 3.26
N GLY A 285 -13.41 -19.26 4.30
CA GLY A 285 -13.50 -19.79 5.65
C GLY A 285 -14.76 -20.65 5.89
N GLY A 286 -15.34 -21.24 4.84
CA GLY A 286 -16.54 -22.07 4.94
C GLY A 286 -16.28 -23.48 5.44
N LYS A 287 -17.37 -24.20 5.72
CA LYS A 287 -17.33 -25.62 6.10
C LYS A 287 -17.48 -26.52 4.87
N PRO A 288 -17.06 -27.79 4.96
CA PRO A 288 -17.11 -28.74 3.84
C PRO A 288 -18.52 -28.94 3.25
N THR A 289 -19.56 -28.88 4.08
CA THR A 289 -20.95 -29.09 3.65
C THR A 289 -21.84 -27.90 4.01
N VAL A 290 -22.92 -27.71 3.22
CA VAL A 290 -23.94 -26.69 3.50
C VAL A 290 -24.55 -26.88 4.88
N ARG A 291 -24.79 -28.13 5.29
CA ARG A 291 -25.34 -28.43 6.61
C ARG A 291 -24.43 -27.96 7.73
N GLU A 292 -23.15 -28.33 7.68
CA GLU A 292 -22.17 -27.91 8.67
C GLU A 292 -22.00 -26.36 8.69
N GLN A 293 -22.02 -25.74 7.50
CA GLN A 293 -21.98 -24.28 7.40
C GLN A 293 -23.21 -23.64 8.10
N ARG A 294 -24.39 -24.18 7.90
CA ARG A 294 -25.63 -23.70 8.55
C ARG A 294 -25.61 -23.90 10.06
N GLU A 295 -25.08 -25.03 10.53
CA GLU A 295 -25.06 -25.41 11.96
C GLU A 295 -23.93 -24.67 12.74
N SER A 296 -22.73 -24.52 12.14
CA SER A 296 -21.53 -24.06 12.85
C SER A 296 -21.03 -22.68 12.40
N GLY A 297 -21.57 -22.14 11.33
CA GLY A 297 -21.08 -20.90 10.71
C GLY A 297 -19.72 -21.04 10.04
N GLY A 298 -19.28 -19.99 9.38
CA GLY A 298 -17.98 -19.87 8.74
C GLY A 298 -16.98 -19.07 9.57
N ILE A 299 -15.78 -18.88 9.00
CA ILE A 299 -14.66 -18.14 9.62
C ILE A 299 -14.28 -17.00 8.66
N PRO A 300 -14.98 -15.83 8.73
CA PRO A 300 -14.70 -14.71 7.84
C PRO A 300 -13.27 -14.17 7.99
N GLU A 301 -12.65 -14.31 9.15
CA GLU A 301 -11.30 -13.83 9.44
C GLU A 301 -10.20 -14.44 8.56
N ILE A 302 -10.44 -15.64 8.03
CA ILE A 302 -9.48 -16.31 7.12
C ILE A 302 -9.93 -16.23 5.66
N CYS A 303 -11.09 -15.64 5.38
CA CYS A 303 -11.72 -15.64 4.06
C CYS A 303 -11.25 -14.47 3.19
N PRO A 304 -10.47 -14.71 2.11
CA PRO A 304 -10.05 -13.63 1.20
C PRO A 304 -11.23 -12.98 0.45
N VAL A 305 -12.36 -13.66 0.27
CA VAL A 305 -13.55 -13.04 -0.34
C VAL A 305 -14.14 -11.99 0.59
N TYR A 306 -14.20 -12.26 1.90
CA TYR A 306 -14.58 -11.26 2.90
C TYR A 306 -13.59 -10.08 2.94
N GLU A 307 -12.28 -10.36 2.80
CA GLU A 307 -11.26 -9.32 2.71
C GLU A 307 -11.41 -8.43 1.47
N LEU A 308 -11.81 -8.98 0.30
CA LEU A 308 -12.09 -8.18 -0.89
C LEU A 308 -13.16 -7.13 -0.62
N ASP A 309 -14.28 -7.53 -0.04
CA ASP A 309 -15.36 -6.60 0.30
C ASP A 309 -14.91 -5.62 1.39
N MET A 310 -14.33 -6.13 2.48
CA MET A 310 -13.90 -5.34 3.62
C MET A 310 -12.85 -4.27 3.25
N TYR A 311 -11.91 -4.59 2.34
CA TYR A 311 -10.82 -3.69 2.01
C TYR A 311 -11.12 -2.83 0.78
N GLN A 312 -11.91 -3.32 -0.20
CA GLN A 312 -11.93 -2.66 -1.50
C GLN A 312 -13.32 -2.38 -2.09
N PHE A 313 -14.28 -3.31 -1.97
CA PHE A 313 -15.41 -3.30 -2.89
C PHE A 313 -16.79 -3.10 -2.24
N GLU A 314 -16.88 -3.14 -0.91
CA GLU A 314 -18.08 -2.76 -0.19
C GLU A 314 -17.83 -1.44 0.56
N GLU A 315 -18.62 -0.42 0.28
CA GLU A 315 -18.44 0.91 0.90
C GLU A 315 -19.23 1.07 2.20
N ASP A 316 -20.34 0.32 2.36
CA ASP A 316 -21.17 0.40 3.56
C ASP A 316 -20.61 -0.48 4.69
N ASP A 317 -20.20 0.18 5.77
CA ASP A 317 -19.69 -0.50 6.97
C ASP A 317 -20.76 -1.41 7.62
N LYS A 318 -22.05 -1.09 7.49
CA LYS A 318 -23.15 -1.92 8.03
C LYS A 318 -23.26 -3.23 7.26
N GLU A 319 -23.10 -3.19 5.93
CA GLU A 319 -23.12 -4.39 5.11
C GLU A 319 -21.91 -5.30 5.41
N ILE A 320 -20.72 -4.73 5.65
CA ILE A 320 -19.55 -5.52 6.09
C ILE A 320 -19.81 -6.22 7.43
N ILE A 321 -20.38 -5.50 8.40
CA ILE A 321 -20.74 -6.08 9.70
C ILE A 321 -21.79 -7.17 9.56
N LYS A 322 -22.79 -6.96 8.67
CA LYS A 322 -23.81 -7.94 8.38
C LYS A 322 -23.25 -9.20 7.72
N VAL A 323 -22.42 -9.05 6.68
CA VAL A 323 -21.74 -10.19 6.03
C VAL A 323 -20.93 -11.00 7.05
N TYR A 324 -20.20 -10.32 7.93
CA TYR A 324 -19.45 -10.97 9.00
C TYR A 324 -20.35 -11.77 9.94
N SER A 325 -21.40 -11.13 10.48
CA SER A 325 -22.30 -11.77 11.44
C SER A 325 -23.13 -12.89 10.81
N ASP A 326 -23.62 -12.72 9.59
CA ASP A 326 -24.39 -13.74 8.87
C ASP A 326 -23.52 -14.95 8.48
N CYS A 327 -22.25 -14.73 8.13
CA CYS A 327 -21.29 -15.81 7.90
C CYS A 327 -21.03 -16.60 9.18
N LYS A 328 -20.75 -15.92 10.30
CA LYS A 328 -20.52 -16.56 11.62
C LYS A 328 -21.75 -17.33 12.11
N ALA A 329 -22.94 -16.84 11.82
CA ALA A 329 -24.21 -17.47 12.23
C ALA A 329 -24.69 -18.57 11.25
N GLY A 330 -23.93 -18.88 10.18
CA GLY A 330 -24.35 -19.85 9.16
C GLY A 330 -25.53 -19.40 8.30
N LYS A 331 -25.93 -18.13 8.35
CA LYS A 331 -27.00 -17.56 7.54
C LYS A 331 -26.60 -17.28 6.11
N LEU A 332 -25.32 -16.91 5.89
CA LEU A 332 -24.75 -16.64 4.57
C LEU A 332 -23.87 -17.81 4.12
N LEU A 333 -24.17 -18.37 2.95
CA LEU A 333 -23.34 -19.40 2.33
C LEU A 333 -22.21 -18.79 1.53
N CYS A 334 -21.06 -19.49 1.45
CA CYS A 334 -19.89 -19.02 0.70
C CYS A 334 -20.19 -18.77 -0.79
N GLY A 335 -21.05 -19.59 -1.42
CA GLY A 335 -21.46 -19.40 -2.81
C GLY A 335 -22.27 -18.11 -3.02
N GLU A 336 -23.20 -17.80 -2.12
CA GLU A 336 -23.99 -16.56 -2.14
C GLU A 336 -23.08 -15.33 -1.95
N HIS A 337 -22.15 -15.40 -1.00
CA HIS A 337 -21.20 -14.33 -0.77
C HIS A 337 -20.26 -14.09 -1.96
N LYS A 338 -19.72 -15.18 -2.57
CA LYS A 338 -18.89 -15.08 -3.77
C LYS A 338 -19.64 -14.42 -4.93
N GLN A 339 -20.91 -14.77 -5.14
CA GLN A 339 -21.71 -14.17 -6.20
C GLN A 339 -21.85 -12.65 -6.01
N ARG A 340 -22.16 -12.21 -4.78
CA ARG A 340 -22.23 -10.78 -4.44
C ARG A 340 -20.87 -10.08 -4.64
N ALA A 341 -19.77 -10.68 -4.15
CA ALA A 341 -18.44 -10.12 -4.31
C ALA A 341 -18.05 -10.02 -5.79
N ILE A 342 -18.40 -11.00 -6.62
CA ILE A 342 -18.19 -10.95 -8.09
C ILE A 342 -18.93 -9.75 -8.68
N GLU A 343 -20.19 -9.52 -8.33
CA GLU A 343 -20.97 -8.40 -8.86
C GLU A 343 -20.31 -7.06 -8.51
N ASN A 344 -19.94 -6.85 -7.24
CA ASN A 344 -19.26 -5.64 -6.78
C ASN A 344 -17.94 -5.40 -7.52
N VAL A 345 -17.07 -6.42 -7.56
CA VAL A 345 -15.75 -6.34 -8.19
C VAL A 345 -15.85 -6.11 -9.69
N VAL A 346 -16.70 -6.86 -10.39
CA VAL A 346 -16.86 -6.76 -11.83
C VAL A 346 -17.42 -5.40 -12.23
N ASN A 347 -18.38 -4.86 -11.50
CA ASN A 347 -18.93 -3.54 -11.75
C ASN A 347 -17.86 -2.47 -11.56
N PHE A 348 -17.13 -2.50 -10.45
CA PHE A 348 -16.02 -1.59 -10.21
C PHE A 348 -14.96 -1.63 -11.33
N VAL A 349 -14.55 -2.83 -11.73
CA VAL A 349 -13.50 -2.99 -12.76
C VAL A 349 -13.99 -2.48 -14.12
N LYS A 350 -15.23 -2.77 -14.52
CA LYS A 350 -15.81 -2.24 -15.76
C LYS A 350 -15.82 -0.71 -15.80
N GLU A 351 -16.30 -0.09 -14.73
CA GLU A 351 -16.33 1.37 -14.61
C GLU A 351 -14.92 1.97 -14.60
N HIS A 352 -14.00 1.34 -13.86
CA HIS A 352 -12.61 1.76 -13.81
C HIS A 352 -11.96 1.71 -15.19
N GLN A 353 -12.10 0.60 -15.93
CA GLN A 353 -11.58 0.45 -17.28
C GLN A 353 -12.15 1.48 -18.27
N GLN A 354 -13.43 1.87 -18.12
CA GLN A 354 -14.02 2.94 -18.90
C GLN A 354 -13.43 4.31 -18.57
N ARG A 355 -13.30 4.63 -17.27
CA ARG A 355 -12.68 5.89 -16.81
C ARG A 355 -11.23 5.99 -17.27
N ARG A 356 -10.47 4.91 -17.12
CA ARG A 356 -9.06 4.81 -17.49
C ARG A 356 -8.76 5.22 -18.93
N LYS A 357 -9.62 4.85 -19.87
CA LYS A 357 -9.46 5.21 -21.30
C LYS A 357 -9.30 6.72 -21.52
N LYS A 358 -9.92 7.54 -20.68
CA LYS A 358 -9.85 9.01 -20.76
C LYS A 358 -8.51 9.59 -20.31
N TYR A 359 -7.70 8.79 -19.61
CA TYR A 359 -6.47 9.25 -18.99
C TYR A 359 -5.18 8.69 -19.60
N VAL A 360 -5.28 7.83 -20.62
CA VAL A 360 -4.11 7.17 -21.24
C VAL A 360 -3.15 8.22 -21.83
N ASP A 361 -3.66 9.14 -22.62
CA ASP A 361 -2.82 10.18 -23.24
C ASP A 361 -2.28 11.16 -22.19
N LYS A 362 -3.10 11.54 -21.20
CA LYS A 362 -2.65 12.40 -20.10
C LYS A 362 -1.55 11.74 -19.26
N ALA A 363 -1.61 10.44 -19.04
CA ALA A 363 -0.58 9.70 -18.32
C ALA A 363 0.76 9.70 -19.09
N LYS A 364 0.72 9.53 -20.39
CA LYS A 364 1.91 9.64 -21.25
C LYS A 364 2.51 11.04 -21.22
N GLU A 365 1.68 12.07 -21.34
CA GLU A 365 2.10 13.48 -21.23
C GLU A 365 2.83 13.76 -19.91
N LEU A 366 2.25 13.32 -18.78
CA LEU A 366 2.83 13.53 -17.45
C LEU A 366 4.20 12.85 -17.27
N LEU A 367 4.42 11.73 -17.92
CA LEU A 367 5.68 10.99 -17.88
C LEU A 367 6.65 11.38 -19.00
N GLN A 368 6.23 12.24 -19.94
CA GLN A 368 6.99 12.63 -21.13
C GLN A 368 7.42 11.40 -21.96
N VAL A 369 6.51 10.45 -22.15
CA VAL A 369 6.69 9.24 -22.96
C VAL A 369 5.80 9.26 -24.19
N GLU A 370 6.32 8.72 -25.33
CA GLU A 370 5.63 8.60 -26.62
C GLU A 370 4.54 7.51 -26.64
#